data_e057da131a914125dcf290642e68ee80
#
_entry.id   e057da131a914125dcf290642e68ee80
#
_cell.length_a   1.000
_cell.length_b   1.000
_cell.length_c   1.000
_cell.angle_alpha   90.00
_cell.angle_beta   90.00
_cell.angle_gamma   90.00
#
_symmetry.space_group_name_H-M   'P 1'
#
loop_
_entity.id
_entity.type
_entity.pdbx_description
1 polymer ?
#
loop_
_entity_poly.entity_id
_entity_poly.type
_entity_poly.pdbx_seq_one_letter_code
_entity_poly.pdbx_strand_id
1 'polypeptide(L)'
;METQAPIIAFLYDFDKTLCTTDMEDYAFIPSLGYTPAEFWGRANAFGWENRMDGLLAYMYTMIQECAAQNIKLDRAFLNHCGESIQLFPGVREWFARINAFGESLGVQVEHYVICLLYTSPSPRDIS
;
A
#
# COMPACT_ATOMS: atom_id res chain seq x y z
N MET A 1 -3.46 21.23 -36.75
CA MET A 1 -3.42 21.19 -35.27
C MET A 1 -3.44 19.75 -34.84
N GLU A 2 -2.42 19.35 -34.11
CA GLU A 2 -2.38 17.98 -33.60
C GLU A 2 -3.34 17.85 -32.43
N THR A 3 -4.11 16.79 -32.46
CA THR A 3 -4.99 16.45 -31.36
C THR A 3 -4.28 15.41 -30.53
N GLN A 4 -4.06 15.71 -29.26
CA GLN A 4 -3.48 14.73 -28.36
C GLN A 4 -4.49 13.63 -28.09
N ALA A 5 -4.00 12.41 -27.91
CA ALA A 5 -4.84 11.30 -27.52
C ALA A 5 -5.43 11.58 -26.13
N PRO A 6 -6.68 11.22 -25.91
CA PRO A 6 -7.25 11.31 -24.58
C PRO A 6 -6.47 10.44 -23.61
N ILE A 7 -6.38 10.87 -22.36
CA ILE A 7 -5.68 10.15 -21.31
C ILE A 7 -6.72 9.58 -20.35
N ILE A 8 -6.61 8.30 -20.09
CA ILE A 8 -7.43 7.62 -19.07
C ILE A 8 -6.48 7.21 -17.95
N ALA A 9 -6.72 7.71 -16.76
CA ALA A 9 -5.92 7.39 -15.60
C ALA A 9 -6.66 6.36 -14.73
N PHE A 10 -5.99 5.25 -14.44
CA PHE A 10 -6.50 4.27 -13.49
C PHE A 10 -5.84 4.52 -12.16
N LEU A 11 -6.65 4.72 -11.13
CA LEU A 11 -6.18 4.94 -9.77
C LEU A 11 -6.54 3.71 -8.95
N TYR A 12 -5.53 3.05 -8.39
CA TYR A 12 -5.70 1.78 -7.68
C TYR A 12 -5.43 1.97 -6.20
N ASP A 13 -6.33 1.43 -5.38
CA ASP A 13 -5.99 1.10 -4.02
C ASP A 13 -5.03 -0.10 -4.06
N PHE A 14 -4.19 -0.26 -3.05
CA PHE A 14 -3.20 -1.34 -3.06
C PHE A 14 -3.63 -2.51 -2.19
N ASP A 15 -3.80 -2.27 -0.88
CA ASP A 15 -4.13 -3.34 0.07
C ASP A 15 -5.47 -3.96 -0.26
N LYS A 16 -5.50 -5.27 -0.44
CA LYS A 16 -6.70 -6.06 -0.76
C LYS A 16 -7.35 -5.68 -2.10
N THR A 17 -6.68 -4.87 -2.89
CA THR A 17 -7.12 -4.51 -4.25
C THR A 17 -6.15 -5.08 -5.28
N LEU A 18 -4.88 -4.74 -5.19
CA LEU A 18 -3.85 -5.32 -6.04
C LEU A 18 -3.17 -6.50 -5.36
N CYS A 19 -3.00 -6.44 -4.05
CA CYS A 19 -2.45 -7.55 -3.28
C CYS A 19 -3.54 -8.18 -2.40
N THR A 20 -3.26 -9.40 -1.94
CA THR A 20 -4.30 -10.26 -1.34
C THR A 20 -4.66 -9.92 0.09
N THR A 21 -3.77 -9.21 0.81
CA THR A 21 -4.05 -8.71 2.17
C THR A 21 -3.47 -7.31 2.33
N ASP A 22 -3.47 -6.80 3.56
CA ASP A 22 -2.71 -5.58 3.83
C ASP A 22 -1.23 -5.86 3.63
N MET A 23 -0.49 -4.93 3.03
CA MET A 23 0.90 -5.19 2.66
C MET A 23 1.79 -5.49 3.87
N GLU A 24 1.46 -4.96 5.03
CA GLU A 24 2.22 -5.19 6.25
C GLU A 24 2.09 -6.63 6.75
N ASP A 25 1.02 -7.32 6.38
CA ASP A 25 0.74 -8.68 6.89
C ASP A 25 1.69 -9.73 6.33
N TYR A 26 2.34 -9.48 5.19
CA TYR A 26 3.14 -10.51 4.52
C TYR A 26 4.46 -10.80 5.22
N ALA A 27 5.25 -9.79 5.49
CA ALA A 27 6.56 -9.98 6.09
C ALA A 27 6.86 -9.02 7.24
N PHE A 28 6.33 -7.80 7.19
CA PHE A 28 6.64 -6.82 8.22
C PHE A 28 6.17 -7.28 9.59
N ILE A 29 4.89 -7.58 9.73
CA ILE A 29 4.30 -8.01 11.00
C ILE A 29 4.92 -9.32 11.47
N PRO A 30 5.07 -10.37 10.61
CA PRO A 30 5.74 -11.58 11.04
C PRO A 30 7.19 -11.37 11.49
N SER A 31 7.91 -10.41 10.90
CA SER A 31 9.28 -10.13 11.29
C SER A 31 9.38 -9.60 12.73
N LEU A 32 8.29 -9.05 13.26
CA LEU A 32 8.20 -8.60 14.65
C LEU A 32 7.78 -9.73 15.60
N GLY A 33 7.45 -10.92 15.08
CA GLY A 33 6.98 -12.02 15.88
C GLY A 33 5.51 -11.95 16.24
N TYR A 34 4.76 -11.09 15.58
CA TYR A 34 3.32 -10.95 15.81
C TYR A 34 2.50 -11.60 14.69
N THR A 35 1.28 -12.01 15.04
CA THR A 35 0.27 -12.27 14.02
C THR A 35 -0.33 -10.92 13.60
N PRO A 36 -0.96 -10.84 12.41
CA PRO A 36 -1.67 -9.61 12.03
C PRO A 36 -2.67 -9.16 13.08
N ALA A 37 -3.47 -10.08 13.64
CA ALA A 37 -4.45 -9.72 14.66
C ALA A 37 -3.79 -9.08 15.89
N GLU A 38 -2.67 -9.63 16.33
CA GLU A 38 -1.94 -9.08 17.47
C GLU A 38 -1.41 -7.68 17.20
N PHE A 39 -0.78 -7.49 16.05
CA PHE A 39 -0.20 -6.20 15.70
C PHE A 39 -1.30 -5.13 15.55
N TRP A 40 -2.33 -5.44 14.77
CA TRP A 40 -3.41 -4.48 14.55
C TRP A 40 -4.17 -4.19 15.83
N GLY A 41 -4.31 -5.19 16.70
CA GLY A 41 -4.92 -4.98 18.02
C GLY A 41 -4.12 -3.99 18.86
N ARG A 42 -2.79 -4.12 18.88
CA ARG A 42 -1.93 -3.21 19.62
C ARG A 42 -1.99 -1.78 19.03
N ALA A 43 -1.93 -1.68 17.71
CA ALA A 43 -1.98 -0.37 17.04
C ALA A 43 -3.32 0.32 17.28
N ASN A 44 -4.41 -0.41 17.20
CA ASN A 44 -5.74 0.14 17.42
C ASN A 44 -5.93 0.57 18.87
N ALA A 45 -5.46 -0.24 19.82
CA ALA A 45 -5.55 0.10 21.24
C ALA A 45 -4.75 1.37 21.54
N PHE A 46 -3.55 1.48 20.99
CA PHE A 46 -2.73 2.67 21.15
C PHE A 46 -3.43 3.90 20.59
N GLY A 47 -4.01 3.77 19.39
CA GLY A 47 -4.73 4.87 18.77
C GLY A 47 -5.93 5.31 19.60
N TRP A 48 -6.68 4.36 20.11
CA TRP A 48 -7.85 4.65 20.94
C TRP A 48 -7.46 5.34 22.23
N GLU A 49 -6.46 4.80 22.95
CA GLU A 49 -6.01 5.35 24.22
C GLU A 49 -5.46 6.77 24.09
N ASN A 50 -4.81 7.07 22.98
CA ASN A 50 -4.17 8.37 22.75
C ASN A 50 -4.99 9.30 21.88
N ARG A 51 -6.22 8.90 21.54
CA ARG A 51 -7.10 9.67 20.64
C ARG A 51 -6.39 10.06 19.36
N MET A 52 -5.69 9.09 18.81
CA MET A 52 -4.84 9.27 17.64
C MET A 52 -5.50 8.63 16.42
N ASP A 53 -5.32 9.26 15.26
CA ASP A 53 -5.78 8.69 14.00
C ASP A 53 -5.15 7.30 13.80
N GLY A 54 -5.94 6.37 13.27
CA GLY A 54 -5.51 4.98 13.09
C GLY A 54 -4.27 4.84 12.22
N LEU A 55 -4.14 5.67 11.18
CA LEU A 55 -2.97 5.66 10.31
C LEU A 55 -1.71 6.04 11.10
N LEU A 56 -1.78 7.14 11.86
CA LEU A 56 -0.66 7.57 12.68
C LEU A 56 -0.36 6.55 13.78
N ALA A 57 -1.41 5.95 14.36
CA ALA A 57 -1.26 4.97 15.42
C ALA A 57 -0.47 3.75 14.97
N TYR A 58 -0.81 3.18 13.80
CA TYR A 58 -0.09 2.00 13.37
C TYR A 58 1.32 2.32 12.90
N MET A 59 1.55 3.48 12.28
CA MET A 59 2.89 3.90 11.91
C MET A 59 3.77 4.09 13.15
N TYR A 60 3.23 4.70 14.18
CA TYR A 60 3.93 4.84 15.44
C TYR A 60 4.24 3.48 16.07
N THR A 61 3.27 2.56 16.03
CA THR A 61 3.47 1.20 16.53
C THR A 61 4.58 0.47 15.76
N MET A 62 4.63 0.63 14.43
CA MET A 62 5.70 0.08 13.62
C MET A 62 7.08 0.54 14.13
N ILE A 63 7.20 1.85 14.34
CA ILE A 63 8.46 2.44 14.82
C ILE A 63 8.82 1.91 16.21
N GLN A 64 7.87 1.89 17.13
CA GLN A 64 8.09 1.45 18.49
C GLN A 64 8.49 -0.02 18.58
N GLU A 65 7.80 -0.88 17.83
CA GLU A 65 8.09 -2.32 17.86
C GLU A 65 9.44 -2.63 17.23
N CYS A 66 9.78 -1.95 16.14
CA CYS A 66 11.10 -2.13 15.53
C CYS A 66 12.20 -1.67 16.49
N ALA A 67 12.03 -0.55 17.15
CA ALA A 67 13.01 -0.05 18.12
C ALA A 67 13.17 -1.01 19.29
N ALA A 68 12.07 -1.55 19.79
CA ALA A 68 12.11 -2.50 20.92
C ALA A 68 12.84 -3.78 20.59
N GLN A 69 12.87 -4.19 19.31
CA GLN A 69 13.50 -5.42 18.88
C GLN A 69 14.83 -5.19 18.15
N ASN A 70 15.35 -3.96 18.18
CA ASN A 70 16.59 -3.59 17.51
C ASN A 70 16.56 -3.84 15.99
N ILE A 71 15.39 -3.69 15.38
CA ILE A 71 15.23 -3.77 13.94
C ILE A 71 15.37 -2.37 13.38
N LYS A 72 16.28 -2.22 12.42
CA LYS A 72 16.48 -0.93 11.74
C LYS A 72 15.37 -0.74 10.71
N LEU A 73 14.45 0.16 11.00
CA LEU A 73 13.34 0.45 10.10
C LEU A 73 13.80 1.46 9.05
N ASP A 74 14.31 0.95 7.95
CA ASP A 74 14.79 1.77 6.85
C ASP A 74 14.24 1.26 5.51
N ARG A 75 14.63 1.95 4.44
CA ARG A 75 14.15 1.59 3.11
C ARG A 75 14.53 0.17 2.72
N ALA A 76 15.74 -0.27 3.07
CA ALA A 76 16.21 -1.61 2.74
C ALA A 76 15.36 -2.68 3.41
N PHE A 77 15.03 -2.48 4.68
CA PHE A 77 14.16 -3.41 5.42
C PHE A 77 12.76 -3.45 4.81
N LEU A 78 12.20 -2.29 4.51
CA LEU A 78 10.85 -2.22 3.91
C LEU A 78 10.82 -2.85 2.51
N ASN A 79 11.86 -2.64 1.72
CA ASN A 79 11.96 -3.29 0.41
C ASN A 79 12.01 -4.80 0.54
N HIS A 80 12.78 -5.29 1.51
CA HIS A 80 12.85 -6.74 1.78
C HIS A 80 11.47 -7.28 2.18
N CYS A 81 10.75 -6.58 3.05
CA CYS A 81 9.40 -6.98 3.41
C CYS A 81 8.47 -7.00 2.20
N GLY A 82 8.66 -6.08 1.27
CA GLY A 82 7.84 -6.00 0.07
C GLY A 82 8.00 -7.19 -0.88
N GLU A 83 9.12 -7.92 -0.78
CA GLU A 83 9.36 -9.07 -1.66
C GLU A 83 8.37 -10.22 -1.44
N SER A 84 7.74 -10.28 -0.27
CA SER A 84 6.79 -11.33 0.07
C SER A 84 5.36 -11.01 -0.30
N ILE A 85 5.09 -9.82 -0.81
CA ILE A 85 3.73 -9.39 -1.16
C ILE A 85 3.20 -10.25 -2.30
N GLN A 86 1.97 -10.73 -2.15
CA GLN A 86 1.31 -11.54 -3.15
C GLN A 86 0.22 -10.73 -3.85
N LEU A 87 0.33 -10.64 -5.16
CA LEU A 87 -0.66 -9.96 -5.97
C LEU A 87 -1.79 -10.91 -6.34
N PHE A 88 -2.98 -10.37 -6.54
CA PHE A 88 -4.08 -11.18 -7.08
C PHE A 88 -3.72 -11.71 -8.46
N PRO A 89 -4.27 -12.88 -8.84
CA PRO A 89 -4.05 -13.42 -10.19
C PRO A 89 -4.43 -12.41 -11.25
N GLY A 90 -3.57 -12.25 -12.25
CA GLY A 90 -3.82 -11.35 -13.37
C GLY A 90 -3.32 -9.93 -13.19
N VAL A 91 -2.95 -9.52 -11.97
CA VAL A 91 -2.50 -8.14 -11.73
C VAL A 91 -1.24 -7.84 -12.50
N ARG A 92 -0.27 -8.77 -12.53
CA ARG A 92 1.00 -8.53 -13.21
C ARG A 92 0.83 -8.27 -14.70
N GLU A 93 -0.12 -8.96 -15.32
CA GLU A 93 -0.39 -8.84 -16.76
C GLU A 93 -1.37 -7.73 -17.08
N TRP A 94 -2.12 -7.27 -16.09
CA TRP A 94 -3.18 -6.28 -16.29
C TRP A 94 -2.67 -5.00 -16.93
N PHE A 95 -1.57 -4.46 -16.42
CA PHE A 95 -1.09 -3.15 -16.85
C PHE A 95 -0.75 -3.14 -18.34
N ALA A 96 0.00 -4.15 -18.80
CA ALA A 96 0.36 -4.25 -20.20
C ALA A 96 -0.87 -4.50 -21.07
N ARG A 97 -1.82 -5.31 -20.59
CA ARG A 97 -3.04 -5.64 -21.35
C ARG A 97 -3.92 -4.41 -21.53
N ILE A 98 -4.14 -3.65 -20.48
CA ILE A 98 -5.00 -2.47 -20.59
C ILE A 98 -4.31 -1.36 -21.39
N ASN A 99 -2.99 -1.26 -21.29
CA ASN A 99 -2.24 -0.30 -22.11
C ASN A 99 -2.42 -0.62 -23.59
N ALA A 100 -2.27 -1.87 -23.98
CA ALA A 100 -2.42 -2.30 -25.37
C ALA A 100 -3.86 -2.09 -25.86
N PHE A 101 -4.83 -2.38 -25.03
CA PHE A 101 -6.22 -2.18 -25.36
C PHE A 101 -6.53 -0.69 -25.59
N GLY A 102 -6.06 0.15 -24.68
CA GLY A 102 -6.25 1.59 -24.82
C GLY A 102 -5.60 2.14 -26.08
N GLU A 103 -4.38 1.67 -26.36
CA GLU A 103 -3.68 2.09 -27.57
C GLU A 103 -4.48 1.72 -28.83
N SER A 104 -5.10 0.54 -28.84
CA SER A 104 -5.94 0.12 -29.96
C SER A 104 -7.17 0.99 -30.16
N LEU A 105 -7.59 1.71 -29.12
CA LEU A 105 -8.72 2.63 -29.17
C LEU A 105 -8.29 4.09 -29.34
N GLY A 106 -7.00 4.33 -29.47
CA GLY A 106 -6.48 5.68 -29.64
C GLY A 106 -6.44 6.49 -28.35
N VAL A 107 -6.39 5.83 -27.18
CA VAL A 107 -6.27 6.50 -25.89
C VAL A 107 -4.97 6.13 -25.21
N GLN A 108 -4.43 7.06 -24.42
CA GLN A 108 -3.27 6.82 -23.58
C GLN A 108 -3.73 6.39 -22.20
N VAL A 109 -3.14 5.33 -21.67
CA VAL A 109 -3.51 4.82 -20.35
C VAL A 109 -2.37 5.12 -19.36
N GLU A 110 -2.73 5.63 -18.20
CA GLU A 110 -1.81 5.87 -17.10
C GLU A 110 -2.28 5.15 -15.87
N HIS A 111 -1.33 4.74 -15.03
CA HIS A 111 -1.62 3.95 -13.82
C HIS A 111 -1.01 4.64 -12.60
N TYR A 112 -1.81 4.77 -11.55
CA TYR A 112 -1.37 5.36 -10.29
C TYR A 112 -1.83 4.48 -9.15
N VAL A 113 -0.93 4.18 -8.22
CA VAL A 113 -1.27 3.44 -7.01
C VAL A 113 -1.42 4.45 -5.87
N ILE A 114 -2.55 4.42 -5.19
CA ILE A 114 -2.82 5.28 -4.04
C ILE A 114 -2.87 4.39 -2.81
N CYS A 115 -1.93 4.60 -1.90
CA CYS A 115 -1.82 3.79 -0.69
C CYS A 115 -1.63 4.71 0.50
N LEU A 116 -2.43 4.50 1.55
CA LEU A 116 -2.38 5.34 2.74
C LEU A 116 -1.03 5.29 3.45
N LEU A 117 -0.27 4.21 3.27
CA LEU A 117 1.05 4.10 3.89
C LEU A 117 2.03 5.12 3.30
N TYR A 118 1.91 5.44 2.02
CA TYR A 118 2.87 6.29 1.33
C TYR A 118 2.31 7.63 0.93
N THR A 119 1.00 7.73 0.78
CA THR A 119 0.39 8.98 0.38
C THR A 119 -0.26 9.60 1.57
N SER A 120 0.03 10.82 1.76
CA SER A 120 -0.76 11.61 2.65
C SER A 120 -2.19 11.56 2.18
N PRO A 121 -3.14 11.39 3.05
CA PRO A 121 -4.52 11.48 2.67
C PRO A 121 -4.74 12.85 2.10
N SER A 122 -5.00 12.83 0.96
CA SER A 122 -5.30 14.06 0.37
C SER A 122 -6.73 14.22 0.34
N PRO A 123 -7.14 14.51 0.28
CA PRO A 123 -8.28 14.58 0.36
C PRO A 123 -9.34 13.73 0.26
N ARG A 124 -8.96 13.12 0.54
CA ARG A 124 -9.70 12.58 0.60
C ARG A 124 -10.29 12.52 0.67
N ASP A 125 -9.49 12.62 0.80
CA ASP A 125 -9.52 12.43 0.84
C ASP A 125 -9.85 12.35 0.45
N ILE A 126 -9.63 12.47 0.18
CA ILE A 126 -9.96 12.37 -0.18
C ILE A 126 -10.75 12.09 -0.06
N SER A 127 -10.98 12.18 0.39
CA SER A 127 -11.71 11.89 0.72
C SER A 127 -12.11 11.62 0.94
#